data_7d87e8704e1f11b24cbb4db3f8208f2e
#
_entry.id   7d87e8704e1f11b24cbb4db3f8208f2e
#
_cell.length_a   1.000
_cell.length_b   1.000
_cell.length_c   1.000
_cell.angle_alpha   90.00
_cell.angle_beta   90.00
_cell.angle_gamma   90.00
#
_symmetry.space_group_name_H-M   'P 1'
#
loop_
_entity.id
_entity.type
_entity.pdbx_description
1 polymer ?
#
loop_
_entity_poly.entity_id
_entity_poly.type
_entity_poly.pdbx_seq_one_letter_code
_entity_poly.pdbx_strand_id
1 'polypeptide(L)'
;GEGKVHAGDADMNKLDLYYPILNVIREESKRYEYKPDIEQNIVIIDENGNEYARISMDKFMEESMRLLEDIKNAKGASIPQTEEFMNEVGCSKIKAKSLDKSDIHIVIHDLRTNMKPLLGFSIKSQLGTPSTLLNAGKTTNITYRVVGTSLSAGDIQEINAIDEHLSRMKAIFDKGCKLEYHDIDHPVFKNNLLFLDSCMPQFIADCLIIDSLPDSTSSVRSAVEKVAESNPFNFTGANKEAFYAHKMKVLLLDAALGMTPAKEWTGQYDANGGYLVVKRDGDIVCYHFYNRNDVEDYLYNNTRFERASRSRYCFGSLYNEDGEVYIKLNLQIRFSHNYFLYRYVHSLFHSPYSCF
;
A
#
# COMPACT_ATOMS: atom_id res chain seq x y z
N GLY A 1 25.32 -25.94 23.80
CA GLY A 1 24.34 -25.99 22.74
C GLY A 1 23.48 -24.73 22.82
N GLU A 2 23.77 -23.74 21.99
CA GLU A 2 22.93 -22.54 21.90
C GLU A 2 21.62 -22.91 21.24
N GLY A 3 20.55 -22.90 22.04
CA GLY A 3 19.20 -23.10 21.52
C GLY A 3 18.84 -21.95 20.60
N LYS A 4 18.64 -22.24 19.32
CA LYS A 4 18.00 -21.31 18.39
C LYS A 4 16.60 -21.03 18.93
N VAL A 5 16.38 -19.85 19.46
CA VAL A 5 15.03 -19.35 19.78
C VAL A 5 14.32 -19.18 18.43
N HIS A 6 13.38 -20.05 18.14
CA HIS A 6 12.48 -19.87 17.01
C HIS A 6 11.54 -18.70 17.31
N ALA A 7 11.29 -17.85 16.34
CA ALA A 7 10.44 -16.65 16.49
C ALA A 7 9.01 -16.96 17.01
N GLY A 8 8.57 -18.22 16.96
CA GLY A 8 7.28 -18.67 17.51
C GLY A 8 7.25 -18.86 19.02
N ASP A 9 8.40 -18.84 19.71
CA ASP A 9 8.50 -19.03 21.17
C ASP A 9 8.85 -17.71 21.91
N ALA A 10 8.89 -16.60 21.21
CA ALA A 10 9.16 -15.31 21.82
C ALA A 10 7.90 -14.85 22.59
N ASP A 11 7.94 -14.99 23.91
CA ASP A 11 7.02 -14.33 24.81
C ASP A 11 7.07 -12.82 24.51
N MET A 12 5.92 -12.22 24.12
CA MET A 12 5.82 -10.79 23.81
C MET A 12 6.35 -9.90 24.93
N ASN A 13 6.16 -10.33 26.18
CA ASN A 13 6.76 -9.66 27.36
C ASN A 13 8.29 -9.62 27.31
N LYS A 14 8.94 -10.51 26.57
CA LYS A 14 10.41 -10.47 26.39
C LYS A 14 10.85 -9.54 25.25
N LEU A 15 10.01 -9.30 24.25
CA LEU A 15 10.32 -8.32 23.19
C LEU A 15 10.35 -6.88 23.75
N ASP A 16 9.42 -6.54 24.62
CA ASP A 16 9.39 -5.23 25.27
C ASP A 16 10.63 -4.99 26.15
N LEU A 17 11.23 -6.06 26.70
CA LEU A 17 12.48 -5.97 27.44
C LEU A 17 13.70 -5.65 26.56
N TYR A 18 13.63 -5.95 25.24
CA TYR A 18 14.77 -5.72 24.34
C TYR A 18 14.61 -4.50 23.42
N TYR A 19 13.38 -4.07 23.17
CA TYR A 19 13.06 -2.98 22.25
C TYR A 19 12.03 -2.00 22.83
N PRO A 20 12.32 -1.39 24.01
CA PRO A 20 11.38 -0.42 24.60
C PRO A 20 11.17 0.76 23.66
N ILE A 21 9.92 1.18 23.52
CA ILE A 21 9.54 2.38 22.79
C ILE A 21 9.94 3.58 23.64
N LEU A 22 10.77 4.47 23.09
CA LEU A 22 11.20 5.68 23.77
C LEU A 22 10.23 6.83 23.52
N ASN A 23 9.82 7.01 22.28
CA ASN A 23 8.87 8.05 21.87
C ASN A 23 8.22 7.71 20.53
N VAL A 24 7.03 8.26 20.33
CA VAL A 24 6.31 8.28 19.06
C VAL A 24 6.35 9.70 18.52
N ILE A 25 6.65 9.86 17.23
CA ILE A 25 6.75 11.15 16.57
C ILE A 25 5.67 11.22 15.49
N ARG A 26 4.92 12.32 15.48
CA ARG A 26 3.97 12.64 14.42
C ARG A 26 4.29 13.99 13.83
N GLU A 27 4.37 14.06 12.52
CA GLU A 27 4.61 15.26 11.75
C GLU A 27 3.39 15.57 10.86
N GLU A 28 2.76 16.72 11.09
CA GLU A 28 1.72 17.26 10.23
C GLU A 28 2.16 18.63 9.70
N SER A 29 1.58 19.72 10.24
CA SER A 29 2.06 21.09 10.06
C SER A 29 3.12 21.47 11.09
N LYS A 30 3.14 20.77 12.23
CA LYS A 30 4.09 20.84 13.32
C LYS A 30 4.50 19.44 13.73
N ARG A 31 5.70 19.33 14.30
CA ARG A 31 6.23 18.08 14.83
C ARG A 31 5.94 18.01 16.32
N TYR A 32 5.36 16.89 16.75
CA TYR A 32 5.17 16.55 18.16
C TYR A 32 5.79 15.20 18.50
N GLU A 33 6.38 15.12 19.70
CA GLU A 33 6.91 13.87 20.25
C GLU A 33 6.08 13.48 21.48
N TYR A 34 5.62 12.24 21.52
CA TYR A 34 4.80 11.67 22.59
C TYR A 34 5.66 10.69 23.37
N LYS A 35 5.87 10.96 24.66
CA LYS A 35 6.73 10.17 25.54
C LYS A 35 5.99 9.74 26.78
N PRO A 36 6.01 8.45 27.17
CA PRO A 36 5.54 8.05 28.49
C PRO A 36 6.48 8.58 29.57
N ASP A 37 5.92 9.01 30.70
CA ASP A 37 6.68 9.33 31.90
C ASP A 37 6.51 8.27 33.00
N ILE A 38 7.23 8.41 34.09
CA ILE A 38 7.19 7.47 35.23
C ILE A 38 5.89 7.58 36.04
N GLU A 39 5.11 8.65 35.85
CA GLU A 39 3.85 8.92 36.55
C GLU A 39 2.63 8.45 35.73
N GLN A 40 2.85 7.64 34.71
CA GLN A 40 1.82 7.14 33.80
C GLN A 40 1.09 8.27 33.05
N ASN A 41 1.82 9.28 32.62
CA ASN A 41 1.33 10.27 31.67
C ASN A 41 2.00 10.11 30.32
N ILE A 42 1.32 10.60 29.28
CA ILE A 42 1.90 10.87 27.98
C ILE A 42 2.25 12.35 27.92
N VAL A 43 3.54 12.64 27.90
CA VAL A 43 4.08 14.01 27.77
C VAL A 43 4.27 14.31 26.29
N ILE A 44 3.68 15.40 25.84
CA ILE A 44 3.73 15.85 24.45
C ILE A 44 4.71 17.01 24.36
N ILE A 45 5.74 16.86 23.52
CA ILE A 45 6.83 17.85 23.36
C ILE A 45 6.68 18.46 21.96
N ASP A 46 6.75 19.77 21.87
CA ASP A 46 6.73 20.51 20.59
C ASP A 46 8.10 20.48 19.86
N GLU A 47 8.15 21.04 18.68
CA GLU A 47 9.36 21.14 17.83
C GLU A 47 10.52 21.95 18.47
N ASN A 48 10.22 22.78 19.47
CA ASN A 48 11.20 23.58 20.21
C ASN A 48 11.69 22.88 21.48
N GLY A 49 11.17 21.68 21.79
CA GLY A 49 11.51 20.92 22.99
C GLY A 49 10.72 21.33 24.24
N ASN A 50 9.67 22.15 24.09
CA ASN A 50 8.82 22.54 25.22
C ASN A 50 7.68 21.53 25.41
N GLU A 51 7.27 21.35 26.68
CA GLU A 51 6.06 20.59 27.00
C GLU A 51 4.83 21.34 26.49
N TYR A 52 4.15 20.73 25.52
CA TYR A 52 2.92 21.23 24.91
C TYR A 52 1.69 20.83 25.72
N ALA A 53 1.63 19.56 26.14
CA ALA A 53 0.55 19.01 26.95
C ALA A 53 1.04 17.80 27.75
N ARG A 54 0.30 17.46 28.81
CA ARG A 54 0.52 16.26 29.62
C ARG A 54 -0.82 15.62 29.90
N ILE A 55 -1.02 14.40 29.43
CA ILE A 55 -2.28 13.68 29.50
C ILE A 55 -2.07 12.37 30.24
N SER A 56 -2.93 12.04 31.20
CA SER A 56 -2.85 10.75 31.87
C SER A 56 -3.06 9.60 30.88
N MET A 57 -2.36 8.49 31.07
CA MET A 57 -2.48 7.33 30.20
C MET A 57 -3.93 6.80 30.16
N ASP A 58 -4.64 6.82 31.30
CA ASP A 58 -6.04 6.42 31.37
C ASP A 58 -6.93 7.27 30.46
N LYS A 59 -6.78 8.61 30.50
CA LYS A 59 -7.52 9.52 29.62
C LYS A 59 -7.17 9.26 28.15
N PHE A 60 -5.88 9.06 27.86
CA PHE A 60 -5.43 8.78 26.50
C PHE A 60 -6.03 7.47 25.96
N MET A 61 -6.09 6.43 26.79
CA MET A 61 -6.70 5.15 26.44
C MET A 61 -8.21 5.28 26.24
N GLU A 62 -8.92 5.96 27.12
CA GLU A 62 -10.37 6.22 27.00
C GLU A 62 -10.70 6.92 25.68
N GLU A 63 -9.97 7.99 25.35
CA GLU A 63 -10.19 8.76 24.13
C GLU A 63 -9.81 7.96 22.86
N SER A 64 -8.80 7.10 22.96
CA SER A 64 -8.44 6.18 21.86
C SER A 64 -9.55 5.16 21.58
N MET A 65 -10.17 4.63 22.63
CA MET A 65 -11.32 3.73 22.49
C MET A 65 -12.53 4.47 21.89
N ARG A 66 -12.79 5.71 22.31
CA ARG A 66 -13.83 6.56 21.73
C ARG A 66 -13.57 6.81 20.25
N LEU A 67 -12.35 7.18 19.86
CA LEU A 67 -11.98 7.36 18.45
C LEU A 67 -12.26 6.10 17.64
N LEU A 68 -11.91 4.91 18.16
CA LEU A 68 -12.18 3.64 17.48
C LEU A 68 -13.68 3.44 17.24
N GLU A 69 -14.52 3.68 18.25
CA GLU A 69 -15.97 3.55 18.12
C GLU A 69 -16.56 4.61 17.15
N ASP A 70 -16.07 5.82 17.21
CA ASP A 70 -16.45 6.88 16.27
C ASP A 70 -16.12 6.50 14.82
N ILE A 71 -14.93 5.94 14.56
CA ILE A 71 -14.54 5.46 13.23
C ILE A 71 -15.44 4.32 12.77
N LYS A 72 -15.81 3.38 13.65
CA LYS A 72 -16.72 2.28 13.32
C LYS A 72 -18.13 2.76 12.97
N ASN A 73 -18.60 3.79 13.63
CA ASN A 73 -19.98 4.26 13.54
C ASN A 73 -20.15 5.44 12.56
N ALA A 74 -19.10 6.25 12.37
CA ALA A 74 -19.14 7.44 11.54
C ALA A 74 -19.08 7.09 10.05
N LYS A 75 -20.21 7.00 9.39
CA LYS A 75 -20.31 6.89 7.92
C LYS A 75 -19.90 8.21 7.21
N GLY A 76 -18.77 8.81 7.63
CA GLY A 76 -18.28 10.09 7.10
C GLY A 76 -18.83 11.34 7.82
N ALA A 77 -19.46 11.18 8.98
CA ALA A 77 -19.92 12.29 9.81
C ALA A 77 -18.75 12.89 10.63
N SER A 78 -18.91 14.17 11.02
CA SER A 78 -18.02 14.84 11.99
C SER A 78 -18.09 14.14 13.36
N ILE A 79 -16.96 14.09 14.07
CA ILE A 79 -16.79 13.49 15.39
C ILE A 79 -16.24 14.54 16.40
N PRO A 80 -17.05 15.56 16.78
CA PRO A 80 -16.56 16.78 17.42
C PRO A 80 -15.79 16.54 18.73
N GLN A 81 -16.22 15.60 19.56
CA GLN A 81 -15.54 15.31 20.84
C GLN A 81 -14.15 14.70 20.64
N THR A 82 -14.04 13.78 19.68
CA THR A 82 -12.75 13.18 19.30
C THR A 82 -11.84 14.23 18.65
N GLU A 83 -12.39 15.13 17.84
CA GLU A 83 -11.64 16.25 17.23
C GLU A 83 -11.12 17.22 18.30
N GLU A 84 -11.87 17.48 19.38
CA GLU A 84 -11.42 18.30 20.51
C GLU A 84 -10.21 17.68 21.21
N PHE A 85 -10.30 16.40 21.58
CA PHE A 85 -9.16 15.68 22.16
C PHE A 85 -7.97 15.61 21.21
N MET A 86 -8.18 15.37 19.93
CA MET A 86 -7.10 15.38 18.95
C MET A 86 -6.37 16.72 18.93
N ASN A 87 -7.09 17.84 19.00
CA ASN A 87 -6.47 19.17 19.09
C ASN A 87 -5.71 19.36 20.41
N GLU A 88 -6.25 18.88 21.53
CA GLU A 88 -5.57 18.89 22.83
C GLU A 88 -4.20 18.19 22.79
N VAL A 89 -4.12 17.10 22.03
CA VAL A 89 -2.88 16.33 21.88
C VAL A 89 -2.03 16.75 20.66
N GLY A 90 -2.32 17.88 20.05
CA GLY A 90 -1.56 18.40 18.91
C GLY A 90 -1.83 17.73 17.56
N CYS A 91 -2.89 16.93 17.45
CA CYS A 91 -3.31 16.29 16.21
C CYS A 91 -4.37 17.14 15.53
N SER A 92 -4.01 17.94 14.54
CA SER A 92 -4.96 18.84 13.85
C SER A 92 -5.73 18.19 12.71
N LYS A 93 -5.35 16.98 12.29
CA LYS A 93 -5.96 16.28 11.14
C LYS A 93 -6.13 14.80 11.42
N ILE A 94 -7.33 14.30 11.15
CA ILE A 94 -7.63 12.87 11.17
C ILE A 94 -6.96 12.15 10.00
N LYS A 95 -6.73 12.84 8.88
CA LYS A 95 -6.25 12.28 7.62
C LYS A 95 -4.80 12.71 7.37
N ALA A 96 -3.89 11.73 7.29
CA ALA A 96 -2.51 11.95 6.88
C ALA A 96 -2.42 12.45 5.42
N LYS A 97 -1.32 13.10 5.06
CA LYS A 97 -1.05 13.49 3.67
C LYS A 97 -0.85 12.23 2.84
N SER A 98 -1.53 12.14 1.70
CA SER A 98 -1.47 10.96 0.80
C SER A 98 -0.11 10.76 0.12
N LEU A 99 0.83 11.69 0.30
CA LEU A 99 2.16 11.66 -0.30
C LEU A 99 3.20 10.96 0.58
N ASP A 100 2.93 10.81 1.88
CA ASP A 100 3.83 10.16 2.82
C ASP A 100 3.36 8.72 3.06
N LYS A 101 4.29 7.77 3.09
CA LYS A 101 3.99 6.34 3.30
C LYS A 101 4.03 5.93 4.75
N SER A 102 4.81 6.62 5.58
CA SER A 102 4.74 6.45 7.03
C SER A 102 3.70 7.40 7.63
N ASP A 103 2.84 6.85 8.46
CA ASP A 103 1.81 7.60 9.17
C ASP A 103 2.34 8.08 10.53
N ILE A 104 3.26 7.33 11.12
CA ILE A 104 3.95 7.67 12.38
C ILE A 104 5.40 7.21 12.36
N HIS A 105 6.23 7.82 13.19
CA HIS A 105 7.59 7.41 13.48
C HIS A 105 7.73 7.00 14.94
N ILE A 106 8.47 5.92 15.19
CA ILE A 106 8.70 5.38 16.52
C ILE A 106 10.20 5.28 16.75
N VAL A 107 10.69 5.82 17.86
CA VAL A 107 12.07 5.60 18.32
C VAL A 107 12.05 4.46 19.31
N ILE A 108 12.76 3.39 18.99
CA ILE A 108 12.98 2.27 19.89
C ILE A 108 14.40 2.31 20.46
N HIS A 109 14.61 1.69 21.60
CA HIS A 109 15.96 1.42 22.12
C HIS A 109 16.26 -0.08 21.94
N ASP A 110 17.10 -0.41 20.98
CA ASP A 110 17.61 -1.77 20.84
C ASP A 110 18.68 -2.00 21.92
N LEU A 111 18.30 -2.68 22.99
CA LEU A 111 19.19 -2.94 24.14
C LEU A 111 20.34 -3.90 23.80
N ARG A 112 20.27 -4.63 22.68
CA ARG A 112 21.36 -5.53 22.25
C ARG A 112 22.49 -4.75 21.56
N THR A 113 22.14 -3.77 20.75
CA THR A 113 23.09 -2.97 19.96
C THR A 113 23.32 -1.59 20.58
N ASN A 114 22.51 -1.21 21.57
CA ASN A 114 22.42 0.14 22.16
C ASN A 114 22.10 1.24 21.14
N MET A 115 21.52 0.87 19.99
CA MET A 115 21.08 1.82 18.98
C MET A 115 19.69 2.35 19.33
N LYS A 116 19.38 3.56 18.84
CA LYS A 116 18.07 4.20 18.97
C LYS A 116 17.54 4.58 17.58
N PRO A 117 17.18 3.59 16.74
CA PRO A 117 16.71 3.88 15.39
C PRO A 117 15.34 4.56 15.42
N LEU A 118 15.17 5.49 14.48
CA LEU A 118 13.88 6.06 14.12
C LEU A 118 13.26 5.20 13.02
N LEU A 119 12.12 4.59 13.31
CA LEU A 119 11.42 3.69 12.40
C LEU A 119 10.08 4.31 11.97
N GLY A 120 9.85 4.40 10.67
CA GLY A 120 8.56 4.80 10.09
C GLY A 120 7.61 3.62 9.98
N PHE A 121 6.35 3.81 10.36
CA PHE A 121 5.30 2.81 10.22
C PHE A 121 4.11 3.36 9.45
N SER A 122 3.54 2.52 8.59
CA SER A 122 2.26 2.81 7.95
C SER A 122 1.13 2.14 8.72
N ILE A 123 0.04 2.88 8.96
CA ILE A 123 -1.13 2.37 9.68
C ILE A 123 -2.11 1.77 8.67
N LYS A 124 -2.56 0.54 8.93
CA LYS A 124 -3.60 -0.15 8.18
C LYS A 124 -4.75 -0.49 9.11
N SER A 125 -5.98 -0.52 8.58
CA SER A 125 -7.16 -0.82 9.38
C SER A 125 -7.96 -1.96 8.76
N GLN A 126 -8.48 -2.83 9.61
CA GLN A 126 -9.43 -3.88 9.23
C GLN A 126 -10.90 -3.41 9.29
N LEU A 127 -11.16 -2.16 9.63
CA LEU A 127 -12.51 -1.62 9.83
C LEU A 127 -13.28 -1.40 8.51
N GLY A 128 -12.58 -1.33 7.38
CA GLY A 128 -13.16 -1.04 6.06
C GLY A 128 -12.89 -2.10 5.00
N THR A 129 -12.89 -1.68 3.74
CA THR A 129 -12.46 -2.49 2.60
C THR A 129 -10.96 -2.78 2.66
N PRO A 130 -10.46 -3.84 1.99
CA PRO A 130 -9.04 -4.15 1.96
C PRO A 130 -8.19 -2.93 1.61
N SER A 131 -7.11 -2.73 2.35
CA SER A 131 -6.23 -1.58 2.19
C SER A 131 -5.61 -1.54 0.78
N THR A 132 -5.41 -0.33 0.27
CA THR A 132 -4.76 -0.11 -1.02
C THR A 132 -3.24 -0.03 -0.81
N LEU A 133 -2.49 -0.72 -1.66
CA LEU A 133 -1.03 -0.66 -1.72
C LEU A 133 -0.59 0.51 -2.62
N LEU A 134 -1.19 0.59 -3.80
CA LEU A 134 -0.96 1.65 -4.78
C LEU A 134 -2.31 2.18 -5.27
N ASN A 135 -2.58 3.45 -4.98
CA ASN A 135 -3.86 4.08 -5.28
C ASN A 135 -4.00 4.44 -6.76
N ALA A 136 -5.18 4.21 -7.31
CA ALA A 136 -5.55 4.71 -8.62
C ALA A 136 -5.61 6.25 -8.63
N GLY A 137 -5.15 6.83 -9.72
CA GLY A 137 -5.24 8.26 -9.98
C GLY A 137 -4.91 8.57 -11.42
N LYS A 138 -4.99 9.84 -11.82
CA LYS A 138 -4.50 10.27 -13.14
C LYS A 138 -3.01 9.98 -13.33
N THR A 139 -2.27 9.89 -12.24
CA THR A 139 -0.83 9.59 -12.22
C THR A 139 -0.49 8.16 -12.59
N THR A 140 -1.44 7.22 -12.46
CA THR A 140 -1.21 5.80 -12.71
C THR A 140 -1.89 5.30 -13.98
N ASN A 141 -2.30 6.20 -14.88
CA ASN A 141 -2.83 5.85 -16.19
C ASN A 141 -1.72 5.38 -17.13
N ILE A 142 -1.99 4.28 -17.80
CA ILE A 142 -1.16 3.72 -18.85
C ILE A 142 -1.96 3.78 -20.15
N THR A 143 -1.40 4.40 -21.16
CA THR A 143 -2.00 4.54 -22.49
C THR A 143 -1.55 3.41 -23.39
N TYR A 144 -2.52 2.81 -24.08
CA TYR A 144 -2.29 1.77 -25.09
C TYR A 144 -2.81 2.22 -26.42
N ARG A 145 -2.07 1.90 -27.48
CA ARG A 145 -2.54 2.00 -28.85
C ARG A 145 -3.34 0.75 -29.18
N VAL A 146 -4.49 0.93 -29.80
CA VAL A 146 -5.32 -0.17 -30.29
C VAL A 146 -4.90 -0.48 -31.72
N VAL A 147 -4.39 -1.68 -31.94
CA VAL A 147 -3.85 -2.13 -33.22
C VAL A 147 -4.59 -3.36 -33.74
N GLY A 148 -4.36 -3.71 -35.01
CA GLY A 148 -5.02 -4.83 -35.70
C GLY A 148 -6.15 -4.34 -36.61
N THR A 149 -7.39 -4.67 -36.30
CA THR A 149 -8.54 -4.22 -37.11
C THR A 149 -8.81 -2.73 -36.90
N SER A 150 -8.99 -1.98 -37.97
CA SER A 150 -9.39 -0.57 -37.89
C SER A 150 -10.82 -0.46 -37.36
N LEU A 151 -10.98 0.34 -36.31
CA LEU A 151 -12.27 0.63 -35.67
C LEU A 151 -12.90 1.88 -36.30
N SER A 152 -14.13 1.79 -36.75
CA SER A 152 -14.90 2.95 -37.17
C SER A 152 -15.38 3.77 -35.99
N ALA A 153 -15.80 5.03 -36.20
CA ALA A 153 -16.40 5.84 -35.17
C ALA A 153 -17.65 5.18 -34.53
N GLY A 154 -18.41 4.42 -35.32
CA GLY A 154 -19.55 3.63 -34.86
C GLY A 154 -19.11 2.48 -33.92
N ASP A 155 -18.06 1.75 -34.27
CA ASP A 155 -17.50 0.70 -33.41
C ASP A 155 -17.01 1.26 -32.07
N ILE A 156 -16.32 2.38 -32.09
CA ILE A 156 -15.84 3.06 -30.86
C ILE A 156 -17.02 3.47 -29.96
N GLN A 157 -18.08 4.02 -30.56
CA GLN A 157 -19.27 4.42 -29.82
C GLN A 157 -20.00 3.21 -29.23
N GLU A 158 -20.18 2.13 -29.98
CA GLU A 158 -20.80 0.87 -29.56
C GLU A 158 -20.00 0.25 -28.37
N ILE A 159 -18.69 0.10 -28.53
CA ILE A 159 -17.82 -0.47 -27.50
C ILE A 159 -17.85 0.42 -26.24
N ASN A 160 -17.78 1.72 -26.38
CA ASN A 160 -17.81 2.65 -25.26
C ASN A 160 -19.18 2.69 -24.56
N ALA A 161 -20.27 2.24 -25.17
CA ALA A 161 -21.56 2.11 -24.53
C ALA A 161 -21.64 0.94 -23.53
N ILE A 162 -20.73 -0.02 -23.62
CA ILE A 162 -20.64 -1.14 -22.67
C ILE A 162 -20.11 -0.64 -21.33
N ASP A 163 -20.89 -0.74 -20.26
CA ASP A 163 -20.51 -0.24 -18.92
C ASP A 163 -19.51 -1.15 -18.22
N GLU A 164 -19.68 -2.46 -18.32
CA GLU A 164 -18.83 -3.44 -17.64
C GLU A 164 -17.46 -3.54 -18.32
N HIS A 165 -16.39 -3.40 -17.55
CA HIS A 165 -15.02 -3.29 -18.07
C HIS A 165 -14.60 -4.53 -18.89
N LEU A 166 -14.76 -5.74 -18.33
CA LEU A 166 -14.30 -6.96 -19.01
C LEU A 166 -15.09 -7.22 -20.29
N SER A 167 -16.39 -6.94 -20.31
CA SER A 167 -17.23 -7.05 -21.49
C SER A 167 -16.80 -6.07 -22.58
N ARG A 168 -16.40 -4.85 -22.19
CA ARG A 168 -15.87 -3.85 -23.12
C ARG A 168 -14.52 -4.29 -23.69
N MET A 169 -13.62 -4.80 -22.85
CA MET A 169 -12.33 -5.34 -23.31
C MET A 169 -12.53 -6.53 -24.24
N LYS A 170 -13.45 -7.44 -23.89
CA LYS A 170 -13.81 -8.56 -24.75
C LYS A 170 -14.30 -8.08 -26.12
N ALA A 171 -15.16 -7.07 -26.17
CA ALA A 171 -15.66 -6.51 -27.44
C ALA A 171 -14.52 -5.93 -28.31
N ILE A 172 -13.50 -5.32 -27.72
CA ILE A 172 -12.31 -4.86 -28.44
C ILE A 172 -11.55 -6.04 -29.05
N PHE A 173 -11.29 -7.09 -28.25
CA PHE A 173 -10.56 -8.27 -28.71
C PHE A 173 -11.35 -9.10 -29.74
N ASP A 174 -12.67 -9.24 -29.59
CA ASP A 174 -13.55 -9.94 -30.52
C ASP A 174 -13.59 -9.28 -31.93
N LYS A 175 -13.32 -7.95 -32.00
CA LYS A 175 -13.13 -7.22 -33.28
C LYS A 175 -11.76 -7.48 -33.92
N GLY A 176 -10.90 -8.32 -33.31
CA GLY A 176 -9.55 -8.61 -33.83
C GLY A 176 -8.51 -7.55 -33.47
N CYS A 177 -8.83 -6.68 -32.53
CA CYS A 177 -7.89 -5.66 -32.04
C CYS A 177 -6.96 -6.24 -30.96
N LYS A 178 -5.79 -5.61 -30.81
CA LYS A 178 -4.83 -5.87 -29.74
C LYS A 178 -4.45 -4.55 -29.09
N LEU A 179 -3.96 -4.60 -27.86
CA LEU A 179 -3.43 -3.45 -27.15
C LEU A 179 -1.90 -3.52 -27.17
N GLU A 180 -1.27 -2.43 -27.59
CA GLU A 180 0.17 -2.23 -27.50
C GLU A 180 0.45 -1.10 -26.52
N TYR A 181 1.37 -1.33 -25.58
CA TYR A 181 1.83 -0.27 -24.68
C TYR A 181 2.32 0.93 -25.47
N HIS A 182 1.79 2.11 -25.16
CA HIS A 182 2.21 3.37 -25.79
C HIS A 182 3.03 4.21 -24.82
N ASP A 183 2.42 4.60 -23.69
CA ASP A 183 3.15 5.41 -22.68
C ASP A 183 2.41 5.38 -21.32
N ILE A 184 3.08 5.95 -20.30
CA ILE A 184 2.51 6.28 -19.00
C ILE A 184 2.26 7.78 -18.96
N ASP A 185 1.01 8.18 -18.71
CA ASP A 185 0.58 9.60 -18.81
C ASP A 185 1.38 10.54 -17.89
N HIS A 186 1.76 10.08 -16.71
CA HIS A 186 2.43 10.93 -15.72
C HIS A 186 3.95 10.69 -15.70
N PRO A 187 4.76 11.72 -16.03
CA PRO A 187 6.20 11.55 -16.20
C PRO A 187 6.93 11.13 -14.92
N VAL A 188 6.49 11.59 -13.75
CA VAL A 188 7.10 11.20 -12.47
C VAL A 188 6.88 9.71 -12.22
N PHE A 189 5.66 9.19 -12.45
CA PHE A 189 5.41 7.77 -12.27
C PHE A 189 6.17 6.91 -13.28
N LYS A 190 6.24 7.35 -14.53
CA LYS A 190 7.06 6.70 -15.56
C LYS A 190 8.53 6.62 -15.13
N ASN A 191 9.09 7.73 -14.64
CA ASN A 191 10.48 7.77 -14.16
C ASN A 191 10.68 6.89 -12.93
N ASN A 192 9.73 6.85 -11.99
CA ASN A 192 9.79 5.96 -10.84
C ASN A 192 9.84 4.49 -11.27
N LEU A 193 9.04 4.09 -12.25
CA LEU A 193 9.07 2.72 -12.77
C LEU A 193 10.39 2.42 -13.49
N LEU A 194 10.90 3.35 -14.31
CA LEU A 194 12.20 3.21 -14.97
C LEU A 194 13.36 3.16 -13.97
N PHE A 195 13.24 3.83 -12.82
CA PHE A 195 14.22 3.77 -11.75
C PHE A 195 14.32 2.36 -11.12
N LEU A 196 13.20 1.63 -11.06
CA LEU A 196 13.19 0.25 -10.58
C LEU A 196 13.80 -0.71 -11.60
N ASP A 197 13.37 -0.60 -12.86
CA ASP A 197 13.81 -1.47 -13.95
C ASP A 197 13.43 -0.83 -15.30
N SER A 198 14.35 -0.85 -16.27
CA SER A 198 14.12 -0.27 -17.60
C SER A 198 12.91 -0.85 -18.35
N CYS A 199 12.53 -2.10 -18.06
CA CYS A 199 11.38 -2.76 -18.66
C CYS A 199 10.11 -2.64 -17.80
N MET A 200 10.17 -2.01 -16.61
CA MET A 200 9.04 -1.98 -15.68
C MET A 200 7.77 -1.33 -16.27
N PRO A 201 7.84 -0.21 -17.01
CA PRO A 201 6.65 0.37 -17.64
C PRO A 201 5.92 -0.59 -18.56
N GLN A 202 6.64 -1.25 -19.46
CA GLN A 202 6.10 -2.26 -20.38
C GLN A 202 5.58 -3.48 -19.61
N PHE A 203 6.34 -3.96 -18.63
CA PHE A 203 5.95 -5.12 -17.83
C PHE A 203 4.61 -4.91 -17.09
N ILE A 204 4.42 -3.74 -16.47
CA ILE A 204 3.15 -3.42 -15.81
C ILE A 204 2.03 -3.27 -16.81
N ALA A 205 2.29 -2.69 -17.98
CA ALA A 205 1.32 -2.60 -19.05
C ALA A 205 0.85 -4.00 -19.51
N ASP A 206 1.76 -4.95 -19.70
CA ASP A 206 1.43 -6.32 -20.07
C ASP A 206 0.60 -7.02 -18.98
N CYS A 207 0.93 -6.82 -17.69
CA CYS A 207 0.15 -7.34 -16.58
C CYS A 207 -1.29 -6.79 -16.57
N LEU A 208 -1.50 -5.51 -16.87
CA LEU A 208 -2.84 -4.91 -16.92
C LEU A 208 -3.66 -5.39 -18.13
N ILE A 209 -3.02 -5.69 -19.27
CA ILE A 209 -3.70 -6.35 -20.40
C ILE A 209 -4.22 -7.71 -19.93
N ILE A 210 -3.38 -8.52 -19.27
CA ILE A 210 -3.78 -9.83 -18.73
C ILE A 210 -4.92 -9.69 -17.72
N ASP A 211 -4.85 -8.70 -16.81
CA ASP A 211 -5.95 -8.43 -15.87
C ASP A 211 -7.26 -8.04 -16.55
N SER A 212 -7.18 -7.49 -17.75
CA SER A 212 -8.34 -7.07 -18.55
C SER A 212 -8.92 -8.18 -19.42
N LEU A 213 -8.38 -9.40 -19.41
CA LEU A 213 -8.95 -10.53 -20.10
C LEU A 213 -10.16 -11.11 -19.34
N PRO A 214 -11.15 -11.70 -20.04
CA PRO A 214 -12.39 -12.22 -19.42
C PRO A 214 -12.18 -13.28 -18.35
N ASP A 215 -11.09 -14.05 -18.43
CA ASP A 215 -10.71 -15.10 -17.49
C ASP A 215 -9.79 -14.64 -16.36
N SER A 216 -9.60 -13.32 -16.22
CA SER A 216 -8.74 -12.75 -15.18
C SER A 216 -9.31 -12.97 -13.79
N THR A 217 -8.45 -13.46 -12.89
CA THR A 217 -8.72 -13.59 -11.45
C THR A 217 -8.43 -12.30 -10.68
N SER A 218 -7.93 -11.28 -11.35
CA SER A 218 -7.37 -10.04 -10.78
C SER A 218 -6.16 -10.24 -9.85
N SER A 219 -5.70 -11.46 -9.62
CA SER A 219 -4.49 -11.74 -8.83
C SER A 219 -3.26 -11.19 -9.53
N VAL A 220 -2.45 -10.41 -8.82
CA VAL A 220 -1.17 -9.92 -9.33
C VAL A 220 -0.26 -11.09 -9.72
N ARG A 221 -0.18 -12.12 -8.88
CA ARG A 221 0.61 -13.33 -9.16
C ARG A 221 0.15 -14.01 -10.44
N SER A 222 -1.16 -14.25 -10.60
CA SER A 222 -1.69 -14.91 -11.78
C SER A 222 -1.42 -14.14 -13.08
N ALA A 223 -1.51 -12.81 -13.05
CA ALA A 223 -1.18 -12.00 -14.21
C ALA A 223 0.32 -12.09 -14.57
N VAL A 224 1.20 -12.06 -13.58
CA VAL A 224 2.66 -12.20 -13.78
C VAL A 224 3.03 -13.57 -14.34
N GLU A 225 2.41 -14.64 -13.85
CA GLU A 225 2.63 -16.01 -14.36
C GLU A 225 2.25 -16.10 -15.85
N LYS A 226 1.11 -15.52 -16.27
CA LYS A 226 0.72 -15.46 -17.69
C LYS A 226 1.67 -14.60 -18.54
N VAL A 227 2.18 -13.48 -18.02
CA VAL A 227 3.22 -12.69 -18.72
C VAL A 227 4.51 -13.51 -18.85
N ALA A 228 4.91 -14.26 -17.83
CA ALA A 228 6.10 -15.12 -17.87
C ALA A 228 5.97 -16.23 -18.93
N GLU A 229 4.78 -16.81 -19.12
CA GLU A 229 4.51 -17.80 -20.19
C GLU A 229 4.78 -17.19 -21.57
N SER A 230 4.30 -15.98 -21.85
CA SER A 230 4.51 -15.28 -23.11
C SER A 230 5.93 -14.77 -23.31
N ASN A 231 6.67 -14.53 -22.22
CA ASN A 231 8.06 -14.10 -22.18
C ASN A 231 8.39 -12.89 -23.09
N PRO A 232 7.69 -11.75 -22.94
CA PRO A 232 7.80 -10.62 -23.88
C PRO A 232 9.20 -9.98 -23.92
N PHE A 233 10.02 -10.17 -22.89
CA PHE A 233 11.39 -9.65 -22.83
C PHE A 233 12.44 -10.66 -23.31
N ASN A 234 12.04 -11.80 -23.88
CA ASN A 234 12.92 -12.84 -24.41
C ASN A 234 13.99 -13.29 -23.39
N PHE A 235 13.61 -13.39 -22.12
CA PHE A 235 14.51 -13.88 -21.09
C PHE A 235 14.90 -15.34 -21.39
N THR A 236 16.22 -15.60 -21.45
CA THR A 236 16.77 -16.90 -21.83
C THR A 236 17.24 -17.75 -20.65
N GLY A 237 17.14 -17.22 -19.41
CA GLY A 237 17.50 -17.96 -18.20
C GLY A 237 16.56 -19.13 -17.91
N ALA A 238 17.02 -20.08 -17.12
CA ALA A 238 16.29 -21.31 -16.82
C ALA A 238 14.95 -21.10 -16.08
N ASN A 239 14.83 -20.01 -15.32
CA ASN A 239 13.63 -19.73 -14.50
C ASN A 239 12.98 -18.40 -14.90
N LYS A 240 12.12 -18.44 -15.91
CA LYS A 240 11.37 -17.27 -16.38
C LYS A 240 10.38 -16.75 -15.31
N GLU A 241 9.70 -17.66 -14.62
CA GLU A 241 8.73 -17.28 -13.58
C GLU A 241 9.41 -16.46 -12.50
N ALA A 242 10.57 -16.89 -11.99
CA ALA A 242 11.32 -16.14 -10.99
C ALA A 242 11.76 -14.77 -11.52
N PHE A 243 12.15 -14.67 -12.80
CA PHE A 243 12.54 -13.40 -13.41
C PHE A 243 11.39 -12.38 -13.40
N TYR A 244 10.22 -12.77 -13.88
CA TYR A 244 9.06 -11.88 -13.92
C TYR A 244 8.48 -11.63 -12.52
N ALA A 245 8.44 -12.66 -11.66
CA ALA A 245 8.01 -12.52 -10.27
C ALA A 245 8.89 -11.53 -9.49
N HIS A 246 10.21 -11.57 -9.68
CA HIS A 246 11.13 -10.64 -9.04
C HIS A 246 10.85 -9.18 -9.41
N LYS A 247 10.59 -8.88 -10.68
CA LYS A 247 10.21 -7.52 -11.11
C LYS A 247 8.98 -7.01 -10.36
N MET A 248 7.94 -7.84 -10.28
CA MET A 248 6.71 -7.48 -9.57
C MET A 248 6.95 -7.31 -8.06
N LYS A 249 7.72 -8.21 -7.44
CA LYS A 249 8.05 -8.13 -6.01
C LYS A 249 8.76 -6.84 -5.65
N VAL A 250 9.73 -6.41 -6.48
CA VAL A 250 10.42 -5.11 -6.31
C VAL A 250 9.42 -3.96 -6.33
N LEU A 251 8.54 -3.89 -7.35
CA LEU A 251 7.52 -2.85 -7.43
C LEU A 251 6.59 -2.84 -6.22
N LEU A 252 6.11 -4.02 -5.80
CA LEU A 252 5.18 -4.16 -4.67
C LEU A 252 5.83 -3.71 -3.37
N LEU A 253 7.08 -4.09 -3.13
CA LEU A 253 7.82 -3.71 -1.94
C LEU A 253 8.07 -2.20 -1.91
N ASP A 254 8.56 -1.62 -3.00
CA ASP A 254 8.84 -0.19 -3.07
C ASP A 254 7.56 0.65 -2.92
N ALA A 255 6.46 0.20 -3.55
CA ALA A 255 5.14 0.81 -3.35
C ALA A 255 4.62 0.65 -1.91
N ALA A 256 4.97 -0.44 -1.23
CA ALA A 256 4.58 -0.67 0.17
C ALA A 256 5.33 0.27 1.12
N LEU A 257 6.62 0.49 0.89
CA LEU A 257 7.53 1.09 1.86
C LEU A 257 7.81 2.58 1.63
N GLY A 258 7.60 3.11 0.41
CA GLY A 258 7.97 4.51 0.16
C GLY A 258 7.47 5.09 -1.15
N MET A 259 7.52 4.34 -2.25
CA MET A 259 7.22 4.88 -3.56
C MET A 259 5.74 5.26 -3.71
N THR A 260 5.51 6.49 -4.17
CA THR A 260 4.17 6.97 -4.57
C THR A 260 4.19 7.44 -6.02
N PRO A 261 3.07 7.33 -6.77
CA PRO A 261 3.06 7.70 -8.18
C PRO A 261 3.27 9.20 -8.47
N ALA A 262 3.00 10.06 -7.49
CA ALA A 262 3.02 11.51 -7.69
C ALA A 262 4.30 12.20 -7.17
N LYS A 263 5.20 11.48 -6.51
CA LYS A 263 6.45 12.00 -5.95
C LYS A 263 7.63 11.25 -6.56
N GLU A 264 8.68 11.95 -6.90
CA GLU A 264 9.91 11.31 -7.35
C GLU A 264 10.44 10.31 -6.31
N TRP A 265 10.70 9.11 -6.78
CA TRP A 265 11.23 8.04 -5.96
C TRP A 265 12.75 8.10 -5.89
N THR A 266 13.28 8.14 -4.68
CA THR A 266 14.73 8.23 -4.42
C THR A 266 15.35 6.91 -3.96
N GLY A 267 14.55 5.83 -3.91
CA GLY A 267 14.98 4.53 -3.37
C GLY A 267 14.98 4.47 -1.84
N GLN A 268 14.50 5.49 -1.15
CA GLN A 268 14.47 5.51 0.32
C GLN A 268 13.10 5.10 0.86
N TYR A 269 13.10 4.22 1.83
CA TYR A 269 11.89 3.71 2.46
C TYR A 269 11.47 4.58 3.63
N ASP A 270 10.29 5.22 3.53
CA ASP A 270 9.70 6.00 4.61
C ASP A 270 9.12 5.06 5.70
N ALA A 271 8.43 3.98 5.29
CA ALA A 271 7.81 3.01 6.19
C ALA A 271 8.76 1.83 6.50
N ASN A 272 10.03 2.12 6.83
CA ASN A 272 11.08 1.15 7.06
C ASN A 272 10.90 0.28 8.32
N GLY A 273 10.05 0.70 9.26
CA GLY A 273 9.67 -0.08 10.44
C GLY A 273 8.62 -1.16 10.14
N GLY A 274 7.73 -0.90 9.20
CA GLY A 274 6.69 -1.85 8.84
C GLY A 274 5.27 -1.29 8.88
N TYR A 275 4.33 -2.14 9.28
CA TYR A 275 2.91 -1.80 9.38
C TYR A 275 2.38 -1.93 10.80
N LEU A 276 1.53 -1.00 11.21
CA LEU A 276 0.65 -1.11 12.37
C LEU A 276 -0.76 -1.42 11.86
N VAL A 277 -1.31 -2.55 12.26
CA VAL A 277 -2.64 -2.98 11.84
C VAL A 277 -3.63 -2.87 12.99
N VAL A 278 -4.59 -1.96 12.84
CA VAL A 278 -5.71 -1.79 13.78
C VAL A 278 -6.78 -2.84 13.43
N LYS A 279 -7.00 -3.81 14.32
CA LYS A 279 -8.01 -4.84 14.18
C LYS A 279 -9.42 -4.29 14.49
N ARG A 280 -10.43 -5.11 14.16
CA ARG A 280 -11.85 -4.76 14.43
C ARG A 280 -12.19 -4.67 15.91
N ASP A 281 -11.51 -5.42 16.76
CA ASP A 281 -11.65 -5.41 18.22
C ASP A 281 -10.91 -4.24 18.90
N GLY A 282 -10.06 -3.53 18.16
CA GLY A 282 -9.26 -2.42 18.64
C GLY A 282 -7.80 -2.79 18.94
N ASP A 283 -7.47 -4.07 18.93
CA ASP A 283 -6.08 -4.51 19.07
C ASP A 283 -5.22 -3.95 17.94
N ILE A 284 -3.96 -3.66 18.27
CA ILE A 284 -2.95 -3.22 17.31
C ILE A 284 -1.89 -4.30 17.18
N VAL A 285 -1.64 -4.71 15.94
CA VAL A 285 -0.57 -5.65 15.63
C VAL A 285 0.52 -4.92 14.85
N CYS A 286 1.74 -4.98 15.38
CA CYS A 286 2.91 -4.45 14.72
C CYS A 286 3.56 -5.52 13.84
N TYR A 287 3.69 -5.23 12.56
CA TYR A 287 4.42 -6.05 11.60
C TYR A 287 5.74 -5.37 11.27
N HIS A 288 6.78 -5.81 11.94
CA HIS A 288 8.14 -5.36 11.66
C HIS A 288 8.75 -6.16 10.50
N PHE A 289 9.41 -5.48 9.57
CA PHE A 289 10.01 -6.11 8.39
C PHE A 289 11.45 -6.58 8.69
N TYR A 290 11.57 -7.79 9.22
CA TYR A 290 12.90 -8.41 9.45
C TYR A 290 13.47 -9.10 8.22
N ASN A 291 12.60 -9.77 7.45
CA ASN A 291 12.99 -10.54 6.29
C ASN A 291 12.34 -9.94 5.05
N ARG A 292 13.15 -9.32 4.22
CA ARG A 292 12.68 -8.69 2.99
C ARG A 292 12.01 -9.71 2.05
N ASN A 293 12.59 -10.90 1.90
CA ASN A 293 12.06 -11.91 0.98
C ASN A 293 10.66 -12.38 1.39
N ASP A 294 10.42 -12.55 2.70
CA ASP A 294 9.11 -12.96 3.21
C ASP A 294 8.04 -11.90 2.94
N VAL A 295 8.41 -10.62 3.07
CA VAL A 295 7.51 -9.50 2.77
C VAL A 295 7.21 -9.43 1.27
N GLU A 296 8.22 -9.57 0.42
CA GLU A 296 8.08 -9.62 -1.04
C GLU A 296 7.15 -10.78 -1.46
N ASP A 297 7.37 -11.98 -0.91
CA ASP A 297 6.54 -13.15 -1.18
C ASP A 297 5.12 -12.97 -0.68
N TYR A 298 4.96 -12.38 0.50
CA TYR A 298 3.64 -12.06 1.04
C TYR A 298 2.88 -11.09 0.13
N LEU A 299 3.49 -9.96 -0.24
CA LEU A 299 2.86 -8.96 -1.12
C LEU A 299 2.48 -9.57 -2.47
N TYR A 300 3.38 -10.34 -3.07
CA TYR A 300 3.16 -11.00 -4.35
C TYR A 300 1.98 -11.98 -4.33
N ASN A 301 1.83 -12.73 -3.25
CA ASN A 301 0.78 -13.75 -3.11
C ASN A 301 -0.56 -13.17 -2.62
N ASN A 302 -0.58 -12.00 -2.01
CA ASN A 302 -1.75 -11.46 -1.33
C ASN A 302 -2.22 -10.11 -1.89
N THR A 303 -1.81 -9.73 -3.09
CA THR A 303 -2.29 -8.53 -3.78
C THR A 303 -3.05 -8.86 -5.05
N ARG A 304 -3.92 -7.94 -5.43
CA ARG A 304 -4.71 -8.00 -6.66
C ARG A 304 -4.75 -6.65 -7.34
N PHE A 305 -4.92 -6.67 -8.64
CA PHE A 305 -5.32 -5.49 -9.39
C PHE A 305 -6.76 -5.11 -9.05
N GLU A 306 -7.05 -3.83 -9.04
CA GLU A 306 -8.40 -3.32 -8.89
C GLU A 306 -8.69 -2.32 -9.99
N ARG A 307 -9.81 -2.53 -10.67
CA ARG A 307 -10.21 -1.68 -11.78
C ARG A 307 -10.85 -0.42 -11.24
N ALA A 308 -10.33 0.74 -11.65
CA ALA A 308 -10.88 2.03 -11.26
C ALA A 308 -12.26 2.25 -11.91
N SER A 309 -13.08 3.08 -11.25
CA SER A 309 -14.36 3.50 -11.81
C SER A 309 -14.13 4.32 -13.08
N ARG A 310 -14.87 4.00 -14.15
CA ARG A 310 -14.85 4.71 -15.44
C ARG A 310 -15.07 6.21 -15.31
N SER A 311 -15.95 6.63 -14.42
CA SER A 311 -16.32 8.03 -14.21
C SER A 311 -15.17 8.90 -13.67
N ARG A 312 -14.10 8.32 -13.13
CA ARG A 312 -13.06 9.09 -12.44
C ARG A 312 -11.90 9.50 -13.32
N TYR A 313 -11.44 8.69 -14.31
CA TYR A 313 -10.16 8.92 -14.97
C TYR A 313 -10.18 8.60 -16.47
N CYS A 314 -11.33 8.65 -17.14
CA CYS A 314 -11.54 8.20 -18.51
C CYS A 314 -11.10 6.73 -18.75
N PHE A 315 -11.10 5.95 -17.69
CA PHE A 315 -10.58 4.60 -17.61
C PHE A 315 -11.33 3.64 -18.54
N GLY A 316 -10.60 2.94 -19.40
CA GLY A 316 -11.12 1.88 -20.26
C GLY A 316 -12.07 2.34 -21.37
N SER A 317 -12.06 3.62 -21.74
CA SER A 317 -12.80 4.11 -22.90
C SER A 317 -11.86 4.30 -24.10
N LEU A 318 -12.32 3.89 -25.29
CA LEU A 318 -11.62 4.15 -26.54
C LEU A 318 -11.75 5.62 -26.93
N TYR A 319 -10.66 6.21 -27.44
CA TYR A 319 -10.66 7.54 -28.03
C TYR A 319 -9.76 7.60 -29.24
N ASN A 320 -10.02 8.56 -30.14
CA ASN A 320 -9.21 8.80 -31.32
C ASN A 320 -8.35 10.04 -31.09
N GLU A 321 -7.08 9.96 -31.44
CA GLU A 321 -6.13 11.04 -31.40
C GLU A 321 -5.21 10.90 -32.61
N ASP A 322 -5.10 11.94 -33.42
CA ASP A 322 -4.27 11.97 -34.64
C ASP A 322 -4.49 10.81 -35.63
N GLY A 323 -5.73 10.26 -35.68
CA GLY A 323 -6.10 9.18 -36.57
C GLY A 323 -5.82 7.77 -36.03
N GLU A 324 -5.23 7.67 -34.85
CA GLU A 324 -4.99 6.42 -34.14
C GLU A 324 -5.98 6.25 -32.98
N VAL A 325 -6.30 5.01 -32.64
CA VAL A 325 -7.21 4.69 -31.53
C VAL A 325 -6.43 4.28 -30.32
N TYR A 326 -6.78 4.87 -29.19
CA TYR A 326 -6.15 4.62 -27.89
C TYR A 326 -7.16 4.21 -26.84
N ILE A 327 -6.65 3.59 -25.77
CA ILE A 327 -7.37 3.29 -24.54
C ILE A 327 -6.45 3.51 -23.34
N LYS A 328 -7.00 3.97 -22.21
CA LYS A 328 -6.25 4.10 -20.97
C LYS A 328 -6.69 3.05 -19.95
N LEU A 329 -5.73 2.31 -19.41
CA LEU A 329 -5.93 1.46 -18.24
C LEU A 329 -5.24 2.10 -17.04
N ASN A 330 -5.81 1.89 -15.86
CA ASN A 330 -5.33 2.53 -14.64
C ASN A 330 -4.74 1.49 -13.67
N LEU A 331 -3.51 1.68 -13.25
CA LEU A 331 -2.89 0.80 -12.25
C LEU A 331 -3.40 1.12 -10.85
N GLN A 332 -4.03 0.14 -10.25
CA GLN A 332 -4.38 0.13 -8.84
C GLN A 332 -4.08 -1.24 -8.25
N ILE A 333 -3.39 -1.28 -7.12
CA ILE A 333 -3.06 -2.52 -6.42
C ILE A 333 -3.62 -2.45 -5.00
N ARG A 334 -4.33 -3.50 -4.62
CA ARG A 334 -4.96 -3.65 -3.31
C ARG A 334 -4.63 -5.01 -2.70
N PHE A 335 -4.66 -5.11 -1.39
CA PHE A 335 -4.61 -6.42 -0.73
C PHE A 335 -5.85 -7.25 -1.07
N SER A 336 -5.67 -8.55 -1.26
CA SER A 336 -6.75 -9.46 -1.70
C SER A 336 -7.81 -9.66 -0.62
N HIS A 337 -7.43 -9.61 0.65
CA HIS A 337 -8.30 -9.84 1.81
C HIS A 337 -8.06 -8.80 2.90
N ASN A 338 -9.08 -8.55 3.73
CA ASN A 338 -8.95 -7.74 4.95
C ASN A 338 -8.07 -8.42 6.02
N TYR A 339 -7.70 -9.68 5.82
CA TYR A 339 -6.82 -10.43 6.71
C TYR A 339 -5.37 -10.15 6.34
N PHE A 340 -4.91 -8.96 6.66
CA PHE A 340 -3.50 -8.65 6.63
C PHE A 340 -2.78 -9.67 7.52
N LEU A 341 -1.99 -10.59 6.92
CA LEU A 341 -1.06 -11.48 7.62
C LEU A 341 -1.65 -12.54 8.59
N TYR A 342 -2.96 -12.81 8.64
CA TYR A 342 -3.52 -13.75 9.60
C TYR A 342 -2.94 -15.18 9.47
N ARG A 343 -2.47 -15.60 8.30
CA ARG A 343 -1.84 -16.93 8.13
C ARG A 343 -0.36 -16.95 8.49
N TYR A 344 0.38 -15.84 8.33
CA TYR A 344 1.79 -15.78 8.69
C TYR A 344 2.00 -15.57 10.20
N VAL A 345 1.06 -14.95 10.87
CA VAL A 345 1.10 -14.68 12.31
C VAL A 345 0.72 -15.89 13.15
N HIS A 346 -0.15 -16.76 12.66
CA HIS A 346 -0.47 -18.01 13.38
C HIS A 346 0.74 -18.95 13.48
N SER A 347 1.76 -18.77 12.65
CA SER A 347 3.03 -19.51 12.79
C SER A 347 4.10 -18.75 13.60
N LEU A 348 3.91 -17.44 13.86
CA LEU A 348 4.90 -16.60 14.52
C LEU A 348 4.46 -15.99 15.87
N PHE A 349 3.15 -15.84 16.12
CA PHE A 349 2.66 -15.20 17.35
C PHE A 349 1.30 -15.80 17.79
N HIS A 350 1.34 -16.72 18.73
CA HIS A 350 0.20 -17.05 19.58
C HIS A 350 0.45 -16.41 20.94
N SER A 351 -0.06 -15.22 21.16
CA SER A 351 -0.32 -14.69 22.52
C SER A 351 -1.37 -13.58 22.44
N PRO A 352 -2.37 -13.60 23.31
CA PRO A 352 -3.46 -12.62 23.34
C PRO A 352 -3.17 -11.52 24.36
N TYR A 353 -2.13 -10.70 24.19
CA TYR A 353 -1.97 -9.50 25.01
C TYR A 353 -1.36 -8.33 24.22
N SER A 354 -2.07 -7.24 24.35
CA SER A 354 -1.87 -5.89 23.87
C SER A 354 -0.46 -5.35 24.00
N CYS A 355 0.00 -4.69 22.91
CA CYS A 355 1.10 -3.74 22.98
C CYS A 355 0.62 -2.49 23.73
N PHE A 356 1.06 -2.33 24.97
CA PHE A 356 1.35 -1.04 25.63
C PHE A 356 2.22 -1.32 26.85
#